data_90c6c9877c904506d2708077fee9365d
#
_entry.id   90c6c9877c904506d2708077fee9365d
#
_cell.length_a   1.000
_cell.length_b   1.000
_cell.length_c   1.000
_cell.angle_alpha   90.00
_cell.angle_beta   90.00
_cell.angle_gamma   90.00
#
_symmetry.space_group_name_H-M   'P 1'
#
loop_
_entity.id
_entity.type
_entity.pdbx_description
1 polymer ?
#
loop_
_entity_poly.entity_id
_entity_poly.type
_entity_poly.pdbx_seq_one_letter_code
_entity_poly.pdbx_strand_id
1 'polypeptide(L)'
;RIEHPQKLVDSIQYGSAAGHPALGAADYKLAVHLPSGRGVYTFCMCPGGQVVCAESEEGGVCVNGMSRFARDGANANAALLVEVKPGDLSGDDVFAGIELQRRVEAAAYRAGGGDYRAPAQTLGDFLEGKEAAGPSRTVVPTYARGVAWCDLHDVLPGFIVDAIREAMPLLDAKMRGFGDPDAVLT
;
A
#
# COMPACT_ATOMS: atom_id res chain seq x y z
N ARG A 1 1.82 -1.57 -0.68
CA ARG A 1 1.29 -0.40 -1.42
C ARG A 1 -0.21 -0.30 -1.24
N ILE A 2 -0.75 0.90 -1.46
CA ILE A 2 -2.20 1.15 -1.49
C ILE A 2 -2.59 1.61 -2.89
N GLU A 3 -3.60 0.97 -3.48
CA GLU A 3 -4.18 1.34 -4.78
C GLU A 3 -5.57 1.95 -4.59
N HIS A 4 -5.84 3.05 -5.32
CA HIS A 4 -7.14 3.69 -5.44
C HIS A 4 -7.50 3.86 -6.92
N PRO A 5 -8.79 3.98 -7.29
CA PRO A 5 -9.15 4.43 -8.61
C PRO A 5 -8.54 5.82 -8.88
N GLN A 6 -7.86 6.04 -10.02
CA GLN A 6 -7.31 7.36 -10.35
C GLN A 6 -8.40 8.44 -10.37
N LYS A 7 -9.58 8.11 -10.85
CA LYS A 7 -10.72 9.02 -10.87
C LYS A 7 -11.15 9.52 -9.48
N LEU A 8 -11.01 8.68 -8.45
CA LEU A 8 -11.26 9.10 -7.06
C LEU A 8 -10.23 10.15 -6.65
N VAL A 9 -8.94 9.89 -6.91
CA VAL A 9 -7.86 10.82 -6.58
C VAL A 9 -8.03 12.15 -7.32
N ASP A 10 -8.36 12.10 -8.61
CA ASP A 10 -8.66 13.29 -9.41
C ASP A 10 -9.82 14.11 -8.80
N SER A 11 -10.90 13.43 -8.42
CA SER A 11 -12.06 14.08 -7.83
C SER A 11 -11.75 14.74 -6.48
N ILE A 12 -10.93 14.10 -5.66
CA ILE A 12 -10.50 14.63 -4.36
C ILE A 12 -9.63 15.88 -4.56
N GLN A 13 -8.66 15.84 -5.48
CA GLN A 13 -7.69 16.92 -5.68
C GLN A 13 -8.24 18.08 -6.51
N TYR A 14 -9.05 17.80 -7.51
CA TYR A 14 -9.51 18.79 -8.48
C TYR A 14 -10.99 19.18 -8.32
N GLY A 15 -11.76 18.44 -7.51
CA GLY A 15 -13.19 18.69 -7.31
C GLY A 15 -13.95 18.72 -8.63
N SER A 16 -14.69 19.81 -8.88
CA SER A 16 -15.46 19.99 -10.11
C SER A 16 -14.62 20.14 -11.39
N ALA A 17 -13.32 20.36 -11.27
CA ALA A 17 -12.40 20.45 -12.41
C ALA A 17 -11.79 19.08 -12.78
N ALA A 18 -12.11 17.99 -12.06
CA ALA A 18 -11.63 16.66 -12.39
C ALA A 18 -12.04 16.28 -13.84
N GLY A 19 -11.08 15.72 -14.58
CA GLY A 19 -11.28 15.37 -15.98
C GLY A 19 -11.14 16.53 -16.97
N HIS A 20 -10.79 17.74 -16.51
CA HIS A 20 -10.50 18.85 -17.42
C HIS A 20 -9.25 18.54 -18.27
N PRO A 21 -9.28 18.73 -19.62
CA PRO A 21 -8.19 18.31 -20.51
C PRO A 21 -6.82 18.95 -20.21
N ALA A 22 -6.79 20.12 -19.57
CA ALA A 22 -5.55 20.81 -19.19
C ALA A 22 -4.94 20.27 -17.88
N LEU A 23 -5.67 19.41 -17.16
CA LEU A 23 -5.19 18.78 -15.94
C LEU A 23 -4.70 17.35 -16.24
N GLY A 24 -3.54 17.01 -15.73
CA GLY A 24 -3.06 15.63 -15.74
C GLY A 24 -3.68 14.79 -14.63
N ALA A 25 -3.31 13.53 -14.54
CA ALA A 25 -3.67 12.67 -13.41
C ALA A 25 -3.18 13.30 -12.11
N ALA A 26 -4.07 13.42 -11.13
CA ALA A 26 -3.77 13.99 -9.83
C ALA A 26 -2.82 13.10 -9.04
N ASP A 27 -1.95 13.73 -8.25
CA ASP A 27 -1.06 13.07 -7.31
C ASP A 27 -1.28 13.58 -5.88
N TYR A 28 -0.64 12.92 -4.92
CA TYR A 28 -0.69 13.32 -3.52
C TYR A 28 0.59 12.95 -2.76
N LYS A 29 0.82 13.66 -1.66
CA LYS A 29 1.87 13.35 -0.68
C LYS A 29 1.29 13.55 0.71
N LEU A 30 1.20 12.48 1.48
CA LEU A 30 0.63 12.48 2.83
C LEU A 30 1.68 12.02 3.84
N ALA A 31 1.67 12.64 5.02
CA ALA A 31 2.51 12.24 6.14
C ALA A 31 1.81 12.58 7.45
N VAL A 32 1.90 11.69 8.41
CA VAL A 32 1.40 11.88 9.78
C VAL A 32 2.42 11.37 10.79
N HIS A 33 2.38 11.94 12.00
CA HIS A 33 3.08 11.40 13.15
C HIS A 33 2.03 10.93 14.15
N LEU A 34 2.17 9.69 14.57
CA LEU A 34 1.30 9.08 15.56
C LEU A 34 1.62 9.61 16.96
N PRO A 35 0.72 9.52 17.94
CA PRO A 35 1.00 9.86 19.34
C PRO A 35 2.22 9.16 19.92
N SER A 36 2.53 7.94 19.44
CA SER A 36 3.74 7.19 19.73
C SER A 36 5.04 7.83 19.20
N GLY A 37 4.92 8.93 18.43
CA GLY A 37 6.03 9.55 17.71
C GLY A 37 6.51 8.76 16.49
N ARG A 38 5.76 7.73 16.03
CA ARG A 38 6.09 6.98 14.82
C ARG A 38 5.58 7.72 13.59
N GLY A 39 6.44 7.85 12.56
CA GLY A 39 6.05 8.41 11.28
C GLY A 39 5.33 7.38 10.39
N VAL A 40 4.23 7.81 9.76
CA VAL A 40 3.58 7.07 8.67
C VAL A 40 3.34 8.02 7.51
N TYR A 41 3.74 7.63 6.29
CA TYR A 41 3.67 8.52 5.15
C TYR A 41 3.57 7.78 3.81
N THR A 42 3.03 8.46 2.81
CA THR A 42 3.02 7.96 1.44
C THR A 42 4.33 8.30 0.74
N PHE A 43 4.82 7.37 -0.06
CA PHE A 43 6.06 7.53 -0.81
C PHE A 43 5.92 6.98 -2.24
N CYS A 44 6.68 7.56 -3.18
CA CYS A 44 6.69 7.12 -4.57
C CYS A 44 5.26 6.89 -5.10
N MET A 45 4.42 7.92 -4.96
CA MET A 45 3.06 7.92 -5.50
C MET A 45 3.12 7.91 -7.02
N CYS A 46 2.34 7.02 -7.62
CA CYS A 46 2.31 6.75 -9.05
C CYS A 46 0.90 7.02 -9.59
N PRO A 47 0.61 8.24 -10.08
CA PRO A 47 -0.68 8.57 -10.68
C PRO A 47 -0.86 7.84 -12.01
N GLY A 48 -2.06 7.34 -12.28
CA GLY A 48 -2.36 6.54 -13.46
C GLY A 48 -1.35 5.40 -13.63
N GLY A 49 -0.96 4.79 -12.50
CA GLY A 49 0.15 3.85 -12.43
C GLY A 49 -0.28 2.41 -12.20
N GLN A 50 0.70 1.56 -12.03
CA GLN A 50 0.53 0.16 -11.72
C GLN A 50 1.49 -0.29 -10.64
N VAL A 51 1.12 -1.32 -9.89
CA VAL A 51 2.02 -2.04 -8.98
C VAL A 51 2.89 -2.98 -9.81
N VAL A 52 4.18 -2.99 -9.52
CA VAL A 52 5.18 -3.79 -10.23
C VAL A 52 5.98 -4.64 -9.26
N CYS A 53 6.53 -5.74 -9.73
CA CYS A 53 7.42 -6.58 -8.93
C CYS A 53 8.77 -5.87 -8.70
N ALA A 54 9.32 -6.07 -7.50
CA ALA A 54 10.57 -5.45 -7.06
C ALA A 54 11.42 -6.39 -6.18
N GLU A 55 11.05 -7.65 -6.13
CA GLU A 55 11.81 -8.66 -5.39
C GLU A 55 13.23 -8.83 -5.98
N SER A 56 14.20 -9.05 -5.11
CA SER A 56 15.61 -9.28 -5.47
C SER A 56 16.13 -10.65 -5.02
N GLU A 57 15.40 -11.35 -4.16
CA GLU A 57 15.76 -12.67 -3.65
C GLU A 57 14.70 -13.71 -4.04
N GLU A 58 15.12 -14.93 -4.34
CA GLU A 58 14.23 -16.05 -4.63
C GLU A 58 13.38 -16.40 -3.41
N GLY A 59 12.08 -16.67 -3.63
CA GLY A 59 11.13 -16.99 -2.58
C GLY A 59 10.70 -15.77 -1.75
N GLY A 60 10.96 -14.57 -2.23
CA GLY A 60 10.44 -13.31 -1.68
C GLY A 60 9.43 -12.65 -2.60
N VAL A 61 8.50 -11.88 -2.06
CA VAL A 61 7.63 -10.97 -2.81
C VAL A 61 7.80 -9.57 -2.22
N CYS A 62 8.21 -8.65 -3.09
CA CYS A 62 8.27 -7.22 -2.82
C CYS A 62 7.66 -6.48 -3.99
N VAL A 63 6.93 -5.42 -3.72
CA VAL A 63 6.26 -4.64 -4.76
C VAL A 63 6.72 -3.18 -4.75
N ASN A 64 6.72 -2.57 -5.91
CA ASN A 64 6.93 -1.15 -6.10
C ASN A 64 5.82 -0.58 -7.00
N GLY A 65 5.87 0.68 -7.33
CA GLY A 65 4.93 1.32 -8.24
C GLY A 65 5.63 1.98 -9.42
N MET A 66 4.90 2.07 -10.53
CA MET A 66 5.37 2.70 -11.74
C MET A 66 4.22 3.42 -12.44
N SER A 67 4.44 4.63 -12.93
CA SER A 67 3.54 5.30 -13.88
C SER A 67 4.12 5.24 -15.27
N ARG A 68 3.26 5.03 -16.25
CA ARG A 68 3.62 5.30 -17.64
C ARG A 68 3.76 6.82 -17.85
N PHE A 69 4.43 7.24 -18.89
CA PHE A 69 4.57 8.66 -19.23
C PHE A 69 3.23 9.38 -19.35
N ALA A 70 2.23 8.72 -19.96
CA ALA A 70 0.88 9.28 -20.14
C ALA A 70 0.08 9.38 -18.84
N ARG A 71 0.46 8.63 -17.77
CA ARG A 71 -0.26 8.57 -16.49
C ARG A 71 -1.76 8.26 -16.65
N ASP A 72 -2.08 7.40 -17.61
CA ASP A 72 -3.44 7.09 -18.09
C ASP A 72 -4.01 5.76 -17.56
N GLY A 73 -3.33 5.16 -16.59
CA GLY A 73 -3.81 3.94 -15.93
C GLY A 73 -5.05 4.18 -15.08
N ALA A 74 -5.80 3.11 -14.87
CA ALA A 74 -7.06 3.16 -14.12
C ALA A 74 -6.87 3.50 -12.64
N ASN A 75 -5.72 3.12 -12.07
CA ASN A 75 -5.42 3.29 -10.65
C ASN A 75 -4.29 4.28 -10.41
N ALA A 76 -4.35 4.91 -9.26
CA ALA A 76 -3.23 5.56 -8.58
C ALA A 76 -2.71 4.61 -7.50
N ASN A 77 -1.41 4.57 -7.26
CA ASN A 77 -0.88 3.82 -6.13
C ASN A 77 0.26 4.57 -5.42
N ALA A 78 0.47 4.27 -4.14
CA ALA A 78 1.58 4.79 -3.35
C ALA A 78 2.08 3.72 -2.37
N ALA A 79 3.36 3.74 -2.04
CA ALA A 79 3.84 3.03 -0.87
C ALA A 79 3.27 3.71 0.39
N LEU A 80 2.81 2.91 1.33
CA LEU A 80 2.44 3.35 2.67
C LEU A 80 3.57 2.91 3.61
N LEU A 81 4.42 3.85 3.98
CA LEU A 81 5.62 3.58 4.76
C LEU A 81 5.38 3.83 6.24
N VAL A 82 5.84 2.89 7.05
CA VAL A 82 5.88 2.98 8.51
C VAL A 82 7.33 3.05 8.93
N GLU A 83 7.68 4.02 9.76
CA GLU A 83 9.02 4.14 10.33
C GLU A 83 9.36 2.90 11.17
N VAL A 84 10.50 2.29 10.89
CA VAL A 84 11.07 1.21 11.69
C VAL A 84 12.10 1.82 12.64
N LYS A 85 11.97 1.54 13.94
CA LYS A 85 12.87 2.02 14.98
C LYS A 85 13.79 0.89 15.43
N PRO A 86 14.96 1.18 16.02
CA PRO A 86 15.86 0.13 16.52
C PRO A 86 15.18 -0.86 17.45
N GLY A 87 14.23 -0.41 18.29
CA GLY A 87 13.48 -1.28 19.20
C GLY A 87 12.48 -2.23 18.55
N ASP A 88 12.19 -2.07 17.25
CA ASP A 88 11.34 -2.99 16.47
C ASP A 88 12.15 -4.19 15.91
N LEU A 89 13.48 -4.08 15.95
CA LEU A 89 14.39 -5.08 15.42
C LEU A 89 14.75 -6.13 16.48
N SER A 90 14.96 -7.36 16.05
CA SER A 90 15.35 -8.44 16.94
C SER A 90 16.86 -8.45 17.14
N GLY A 91 17.31 -8.02 18.34
CA GLY A 91 18.72 -8.03 18.74
C GLY A 91 19.52 -6.84 18.22
N ASP A 92 20.81 -6.83 18.57
CA ASP A 92 21.77 -5.75 18.25
C ASP A 92 22.60 -6.05 16.98
N ASP A 93 22.15 -7.01 16.15
CA ASP A 93 22.86 -7.38 14.94
C ASP A 93 22.73 -6.25 13.90
N VAL A 94 23.84 -5.87 13.29
CA VAL A 94 23.88 -4.87 12.21
C VAL A 94 23.02 -5.26 10.99
N PHE A 95 22.72 -6.54 10.83
CA PHE A 95 21.86 -7.07 9.76
C PHE A 95 20.40 -7.24 10.17
N ALA A 96 20.01 -6.90 11.40
CA ALA A 96 18.64 -7.11 11.89
C ALA A 96 17.56 -6.46 11.00
N GLY A 97 17.85 -5.32 10.37
CA GLY A 97 16.95 -4.69 9.40
C GLY A 97 16.77 -5.51 8.12
N ILE A 98 17.86 -6.11 7.62
CA ILE A 98 17.83 -7.00 6.44
C ILE A 98 17.03 -8.26 6.76
N GLU A 99 17.22 -8.83 7.94
CA GLU A 99 16.48 -10.01 8.38
C GLU A 99 14.98 -9.73 8.57
N LEU A 100 14.61 -8.53 9.04
CA LEU A 100 13.21 -8.11 9.09
C LEU A 100 12.63 -8.08 7.68
N GLN A 101 13.31 -7.44 6.72
CA GLN A 101 12.87 -7.37 5.34
C GLN A 101 12.69 -8.77 4.72
N ARG A 102 13.68 -9.65 4.84
CA ARG A 102 13.61 -11.02 4.32
C ARG A 102 12.44 -11.81 4.89
N ARG A 103 12.19 -11.68 6.19
CA ARG A 103 11.05 -12.36 6.84
C ARG A 103 9.71 -11.89 6.27
N VAL A 104 9.55 -10.58 6.06
CA VAL A 104 8.32 -10.02 5.51
C VAL A 104 8.14 -10.43 4.05
N GLU A 105 9.18 -10.35 3.23
CA GLU A 105 9.13 -10.76 1.82
C GLU A 105 8.85 -12.26 1.66
N ALA A 106 9.47 -13.11 2.49
CA ALA A 106 9.19 -14.54 2.50
C ALA A 106 7.77 -14.87 3.01
N ALA A 107 7.26 -14.11 3.99
CA ALA A 107 5.88 -14.25 4.44
C ALA A 107 4.89 -13.85 3.33
N ALA A 108 5.17 -12.75 2.62
CA ALA A 108 4.40 -12.31 1.48
C ALA A 108 4.38 -13.35 0.34
N TYR A 109 5.53 -13.97 0.05
CA TYR A 109 5.62 -15.06 -0.95
C TYR A 109 4.73 -16.25 -0.57
N ARG A 110 4.78 -16.71 0.68
CA ARG A 110 3.94 -17.82 1.16
C ARG A 110 2.45 -17.47 1.12
N ALA A 111 2.08 -16.30 1.61
CA ALA A 111 0.70 -15.81 1.61
C ALA A 111 0.16 -15.60 0.19
N GLY A 112 1.03 -15.22 -0.76
CA GLY A 112 0.72 -15.13 -2.18
C GLY A 112 0.49 -16.48 -2.87
N GLY A 113 0.77 -17.60 -2.19
CA GLY A 113 0.59 -18.96 -2.73
C GLY A 113 1.86 -19.62 -3.26
N GLY A 114 3.04 -18.99 -3.06
CA GLY A 114 4.33 -19.55 -3.46
C GLY A 114 4.60 -19.48 -4.98
N ASP A 115 3.88 -18.66 -5.70
CA ASP A 115 3.95 -18.50 -7.15
C ASP A 115 4.17 -17.05 -7.61
N TYR A 116 4.68 -16.20 -6.70
CA TYR A 116 4.95 -14.78 -6.91
C TYR A 116 3.72 -13.89 -7.15
N ARG A 117 2.50 -14.36 -6.88
CA ARG A 117 1.37 -13.46 -6.69
C ARG A 117 1.60 -12.63 -5.42
N ALA A 118 1.17 -11.37 -5.45
CA ALA A 118 1.25 -10.54 -4.25
C ALA A 118 0.08 -10.81 -3.30
N PRO A 119 0.30 -10.90 -1.98
CA PRO A 119 -0.78 -10.91 -1.02
C PRO A 119 -1.55 -9.59 -1.09
N ALA A 120 -2.88 -9.63 -1.01
CA ALA A 120 -3.70 -8.44 -1.10
C ALA A 120 -4.91 -8.52 -0.17
N GLN A 121 -5.34 -7.35 0.30
CA GLN A 121 -6.53 -7.19 1.13
C GLN A 121 -7.18 -5.84 0.86
N THR A 122 -8.52 -5.75 0.97
CA THR A 122 -9.17 -4.44 0.96
C THR A 122 -8.80 -3.66 2.22
N LEU A 123 -8.72 -2.34 2.10
CA LEU A 123 -8.41 -1.49 3.25
C LEU A 123 -9.46 -1.65 4.37
N GLY A 124 -10.73 -1.80 4.00
CA GLY A 124 -11.81 -2.02 4.98
C GLY A 124 -11.61 -3.26 5.81
N ASP A 125 -11.37 -4.42 5.18
CA ASP A 125 -11.12 -5.68 5.88
C ASP A 125 -9.86 -5.59 6.76
N PHE A 126 -8.79 -4.98 6.24
CA PHE A 126 -7.56 -4.76 6.99
C PHE A 126 -7.78 -3.91 8.25
N LEU A 127 -8.49 -2.80 8.15
CA LEU A 127 -8.75 -1.92 9.29
C LEU A 127 -9.64 -2.58 10.35
N GLU A 128 -10.58 -3.42 9.92
CA GLU A 128 -11.48 -4.16 10.81
C GLU A 128 -10.84 -5.42 11.41
N GLY A 129 -9.66 -5.83 10.94
CA GLY A 129 -8.98 -7.06 11.38
C GLY A 129 -9.75 -8.32 10.96
N LYS A 130 -10.35 -8.29 9.78
CA LYS A 130 -11.09 -9.40 9.19
C LYS A 130 -10.24 -10.13 8.16
N GLU A 131 -10.53 -11.41 7.98
CA GLU A 131 -10.04 -12.12 6.80
C GLU A 131 -10.48 -11.41 5.52
N ALA A 132 -9.68 -11.52 4.46
CA ALA A 132 -10.02 -10.91 3.19
C ALA A 132 -11.34 -11.49 2.65
N ALA A 133 -12.36 -10.64 2.53
CA ALA A 133 -13.66 -11.06 1.99
C ALA A 133 -13.62 -11.32 0.47
N GLY A 134 -12.49 -11.00 -0.19
CA GLY A 134 -12.30 -11.18 -1.61
C GLY A 134 -12.02 -9.89 -2.37
N PRO A 135 -12.30 -9.85 -3.67
CA PRO A 135 -11.95 -8.71 -4.51
C PRO A 135 -12.64 -7.42 -4.12
N SER A 136 -11.91 -6.30 -4.24
CA SER A 136 -12.48 -4.96 -4.13
C SER A 136 -13.56 -4.75 -5.21
N ARG A 137 -14.55 -3.92 -4.89
CA ARG A 137 -15.64 -3.55 -5.81
C ARG A 137 -15.25 -2.45 -6.80
N THR A 138 -14.25 -1.65 -6.46
CA THR A 138 -13.88 -0.44 -7.23
C THR A 138 -12.45 -0.49 -7.77
N VAL A 139 -11.56 -1.27 -7.15
CA VAL A 139 -10.16 -1.39 -7.53
C VAL A 139 -9.87 -2.78 -8.07
N VAL A 140 -9.44 -2.85 -9.32
CA VAL A 140 -8.82 -4.06 -9.87
C VAL A 140 -7.32 -3.92 -9.66
N PRO A 141 -6.68 -4.78 -8.83
CA PRO A 141 -5.24 -4.71 -8.59
C PRO A 141 -4.44 -4.75 -9.89
N THR A 142 -3.42 -3.91 -9.98
CA THR A 142 -2.63 -3.75 -11.22
C THR A 142 -1.37 -4.59 -11.27
N TYR A 143 -1.06 -5.34 -10.22
CA TYR A 143 0.13 -6.20 -10.18
C TYR A 143 0.06 -7.30 -11.23
N ALA A 144 1.01 -7.30 -12.16
CA ALA A 144 0.95 -8.12 -13.38
C ALA A 144 0.93 -9.63 -13.15
N ARG A 145 1.52 -10.11 -12.04
CA ARG A 145 1.50 -11.54 -11.68
C ARG A 145 0.21 -11.96 -10.95
N GLY A 146 -0.71 -11.00 -10.74
CA GLY A 146 -1.95 -11.21 -10.00
C GLY A 146 -1.75 -11.17 -8.49
N VAL A 147 -2.88 -11.20 -7.79
CA VAL A 147 -2.89 -11.15 -6.31
C VAL A 147 -3.56 -12.39 -5.72
N ALA A 148 -3.19 -12.69 -4.49
CA ALA A 148 -3.88 -13.65 -3.62
C ALA A 148 -4.55 -12.87 -2.49
N TRP A 149 -5.88 -12.98 -2.40
CA TRP A 149 -6.65 -12.33 -1.34
C TRP A 149 -6.45 -13.09 -0.04
N CYS A 150 -5.86 -12.43 0.96
CA CYS A 150 -5.53 -13.03 2.25
C CYS A 150 -5.46 -11.94 3.34
N ASP A 151 -5.33 -12.36 4.59
CA ASP A 151 -5.14 -11.45 5.71
C ASP A 151 -3.69 -10.95 5.75
N LEU A 152 -3.48 -9.65 5.57
CA LEU A 152 -2.16 -9.03 5.64
C LEU A 152 -1.61 -8.93 7.08
N HIS A 153 -2.44 -9.19 8.11
CA HIS A 153 -1.94 -9.30 9.49
C HIS A 153 -1.03 -10.52 9.67
N ASP A 154 -1.18 -11.56 8.86
CA ASP A 154 -0.32 -12.74 8.85
C ASP A 154 1.02 -12.50 8.12
N VAL A 155 1.11 -11.41 7.36
CA VAL A 155 2.29 -11.04 6.54
C VAL A 155 3.12 -9.96 7.20
N LEU A 156 2.46 -8.92 7.68
CA LEU A 156 3.10 -7.72 8.22
C LEU A 156 3.39 -7.86 9.72
N PRO A 157 4.53 -7.35 10.20
CA PRO A 157 4.78 -7.23 11.64
C PRO A 157 3.67 -6.44 12.35
N GLY A 158 3.28 -6.85 13.55
CA GLY A 158 2.18 -6.23 14.30
C GLY A 158 2.33 -4.72 14.47
N PHE A 159 3.55 -4.22 14.74
CA PHE A 159 3.78 -2.78 14.88
C PHE A 159 3.51 -1.99 13.59
N ILE A 160 3.65 -2.61 12.41
CA ILE A 160 3.31 -2.01 11.11
C ILE A 160 1.79 -1.98 10.94
N VAL A 161 1.13 -3.09 11.25
CA VAL A 161 -0.34 -3.19 11.22
C VAL A 161 -0.97 -2.12 12.11
N ASP A 162 -0.54 -2.05 13.37
CA ASP A 162 -1.06 -1.09 14.35
C ASP A 162 -0.84 0.36 13.90
N ALA A 163 0.37 0.65 13.38
CA ALA A 163 0.69 1.98 12.90
C ALA A 163 -0.16 2.39 11.68
N ILE A 164 -0.42 1.49 10.74
CA ILE A 164 -1.29 1.77 9.58
C ILE A 164 -2.73 2.01 10.04
N ARG A 165 -3.25 1.16 10.94
CA ARG A 165 -4.61 1.31 11.49
C ARG A 165 -4.79 2.65 12.21
N GLU A 166 -3.82 3.05 13.03
CA GLU A 166 -3.85 4.33 13.74
C GLU A 166 -3.67 5.53 12.80
N ALA A 167 -2.82 5.40 11.77
CA ALA A 167 -2.55 6.47 10.82
C ALA A 167 -3.70 6.73 9.85
N MET A 168 -4.47 5.70 9.48
CA MET A 168 -5.44 5.82 8.39
C MET A 168 -6.48 6.92 8.60
N PRO A 169 -7.15 7.08 9.76
CA PRO A 169 -8.07 8.19 9.98
C PRO A 169 -7.37 9.57 9.93
N LEU A 170 -6.09 9.64 10.30
CA LEU A 170 -5.32 10.89 10.22
C LEU A 170 -4.93 11.24 8.77
N LEU A 171 -4.62 10.23 7.96
CA LEU A 171 -4.35 10.40 6.52
C LEU A 171 -5.63 10.78 5.78
N ASP A 172 -6.75 10.13 6.08
CA ASP A 172 -8.06 10.46 5.51
C ASP A 172 -8.51 11.87 5.88
N ALA A 173 -8.25 12.33 7.09
CA ALA A 173 -8.54 13.70 7.49
C ALA A 173 -7.76 14.74 6.66
N LYS A 174 -6.55 14.40 6.19
CA LYS A 174 -5.73 15.25 5.31
C LYS A 174 -6.16 15.19 3.84
N MET A 175 -6.63 14.05 3.40
CA MET A 175 -7.12 13.82 2.04
C MET A 175 -8.36 12.94 2.13
N ARG A 176 -9.52 13.58 2.30
CA ARG A 176 -10.78 12.89 2.54
C ARG A 176 -11.16 11.96 1.37
N GLY A 177 -11.29 10.68 1.67
CA GLY A 177 -11.46 9.60 0.69
C GLY A 177 -10.19 8.75 0.48
N PHE A 178 -9.06 9.11 1.11
CA PHE A 178 -7.88 8.26 1.11
C PHE A 178 -8.11 6.95 1.88
N GLY A 179 -8.95 7.00 2.90
CA GLY A 179 -9.38 5.84 3.68
C GLY A 179 -10.55 5.05 3.06
N ASP A 180 -10.75 5.11 1.74
CA ASP A 180 -11.79 4.34 1.05
C ASP A 180 -11.67 2.85 1.39
N PRO A 181 -12.71 2.21 1.98
CA PRO A 181 -12.65 0.79 2.35
C PRO A 181 -12.41 -0.14 1.17
N ASP A 182 -12.75 0.26 -0.04
CA ASP A 182 -12.51 -0.51 -1.27
C ASP A 182 -11.10 -0.31 -1.85
N ALA A 183 -10.26 0.59 -1.31
CA ALA A 183 -8.85 0.65 -1.67
C ALA A 183 -8.16 -0.70 -1.41
N VAL A 184 -7.14 -1.02 -2.21
CA VAL A 184 -6.45 -2.31 -2.09
C VAL A 184 -5.04 -2.12 -1.55
N LEU A 185 -4.73 -2.86 -0.50
CA LEU A 185 -3.38 -3.05 0.03
C LEU A 185 -2.74 -4.28 -0.63
N THR A 186 -1.49 -4.11 -1.06
CA THR A 186 -0.64 -5.17 -1.63
C THR A 186 0.74 -5.14 -0.99
#